data_7dbc35fc1043661a1a15dadee615a974
#
_entry.id   7dbc35fc1043661a1a15dadee615a974
#
_cell.length_a   1.000
_cell.length_b   1.000
_cell.length_c   1.000
_cell.angle_alpha   90.00
_cell.angle_beta   90.00
_cell.angle_gamma   90.00
#
_symmetry.space_group_name_H-M   'P 1'
#
loop_
_entity.id
_entity.type
_entity.pdbx_description
1 polymer ?
#
loop_
_entity_poly.entity_id
_entity_poly.type
_entity_poly.pdbx_seq_one_letter_code
_entity_poly.pdbx_strand_id
1 'polypeptide(L)'
;MTSKFFQSELVRGDIQEMAVLQEFCFRSVTNLALLDKERKLQYFEALRKLLEKQKIFHARLMLSDDPEAKQVAANMKQAVVMLGGNANLDVREMFDDLLTKIDAFEKQVDKHS
;
A
#
# COMPACT_ATOMS: atom_id res chain seq x y z
N MET A 1 -16.31 19.50 -7.89
CA MET A 1 -15.10 20.24 -7.47
C MET A 1 -14.20 19.34 -6.64
N THR A 2 -12.91 19.30 -6.99
CA THR A 2 -11.94 18.58 -6.18
C THR A 2 -11.67 19.38 -4.91
N SER A 3 -11.61 18.71 -3.76
CA SER A 3 -11.32 19.33 -2.49
C SER A 3 -9.91 19.93 -2.46
N LYS A 4 -9.65 20.84 -1.53
CA LYS A 4 -8.34 21.48 -1.38
C LYS A 4 -7.24 20.45 -1.10
N PHE A 5 -7.54 19.39 -0.36
CA PHE A 5 -6.58 18.33 -0.08
C PHE A 5 -6.06 17.72 -1.39
N PHE A 6 -6.96 17.35 -2.29
CA PHE A 6 -6.61 16.70 -3.55
C PHE A 6 -6.11 17.65 -4.64
N GLN A 7 -6.14 18.94 -4.40
CA GLN A 7 -5.55 19.95 -5.29
C GLN A 7 -4.07 20.16 -5.03
N SER A 8 -3.55 19.70 -3.89
CA SER A 8 -2.13 19.81 -3.54
C SER A 8 -1.26 19.02 -4.52
N GLU A 9 -0.20 19.66 -5.02
CA GLU A 9 0.77 19.00 -5.91
C GLU A 9 1.45 17.83 -5.21
N LEU A 10 1.75 17.98 -3.92
CA LEU A 10 2.35 16.92 -3.12
C LEU A 10 1.44 15.70 -3.04
N VAL A 11 0.16 15.92 -2.78
CA VAL A 11 -0.84 14.85 -2.71
C VAL A 11 -1.02 14.18 -4.07
N ARG A 12 -1.09 14.96 -5.14
CA ARG A 12 -1.19 14.42 -6.50
C ARG A 12 0.00 13.56 -6.86
N GLY A 13 1.21 14.02 -6.48
CA GLY A 13 2.43 13.26 -6.69
C GLY A 13 2.41 11.93 -5.94
N ASP A 14 1.97 11.93 -4.70
CA ASP A 14 1.82 10.71 -3.89
C ASP A 14 0.84 9.74 -4.53
N ILE A 15 -0.32 10.22 -4.97
CA ILE A 15 -1.32 9.38 -5.63
C ILE A 15 -0.75 8.76 -6.91
N GLN A 16 -0.04 9.55 -7.70
CA GLN A 16 0.56 9.05 -8.94
C GLN A 16 1.61 7.98 -8.67
N GLU A 17 2.48 8.19 -7.69
CA GLU A 17 3.49 7.20 -7.32
C GLU A 17 2.84 5.90 -6.81
N MET A 18 1.80 6.02 -5.98
CA MET A 18 1.07 4.85 -5.50
C MET A 18 0.39 4.11 -6.65
N ALA A 19 -0.15 4.83 -7.62
CA ALA A 19 -0.79 4.21 -8.78
C ALA A 19 0.20 3.40 -9.61
N VAL A 20 1.41 3.93 -9.83
CA VAL A 20 2.46 3.22 -10.56
C VAL A 20 2.89 1.95 -9.81
N LEU A 21 3.10 2.05 -8.51
CA LEU A 21 3.48 0.90 -7.67
C LEU A 21 2.36 -0.14 -7.64
N GLN A 22 1.12 0.30 -7.53
CA GLN A 22 -0.04 -0.59 -7.51
C GLN A 22 -0.17 -1.37 -8.82
N GLU A 23 0.03 -0.72 -9.95
CA GLU A 23 0.01 -1.39 -11.25
C GLU A 23 1.12 -2.42 -11.37
N PHE A 24 2.32 -2.07 -10.95
CA PHE A 24 3.44 -3.00 -10.96
C PHE A 24 3.15 -4.23 -10.09
N CYS A 25 2.65 -4.02 -8.87
CA CYS A 25 2.31 -5.12 -7.97
C CYS A 25 1.21 -6.00 -8.55
N PHE A 26 0.19 -5.41 -9.15
CA PHE A 26 -0.91 -6.14 -9.75
C PHE A 26 -0.42 -7.04 -10.90
N ARG A 27 0.43 -6.52 -11.76
CA ARG A 27 1.01 -7.31 -12.86
C ARG A 27 1.88 -8.44 -12.34
N SER A 28 2.67 -8.16 -11.32
CA SER A 28 3.60 -9.16 -10.76
C SER A 28 2.88 -10.27 -10.03
N VAL A 29 1.82 -9.95 -9.27
CA VAL A 29 1.09 -10.95 -8.48
C VAL A 29 0.36 -11.97 -9.36
N THR A 30 -0.08 -11.58 -10.54
CA THR A 30 -0.77 -12.50 -11.46
C THR A 30 0.17 -13.60 -11.98
N ASN A 31 1.48 -13.35 -11.97
CA ASN A 31 2.48 -14.29 -12.44
C ASN A 31 3.50 -14.66 -11.36
N LEU A 32 3.19 -14.40 -10.10
CA LEU A 32 4.16 -14.49 -8.99
C LEU A 32 4.86 -15.85 -8.93
N ALA A 33 4.11 -16.94 -9.11
CA ALA A 33 4.68 -18.28 -9.04
C ALA A 33 5.69 -18.57 -10.15
N LEU A 34 5.60 -17.85 -11.27
CA LEU A 34 6.46 -18.02 -12.44
C LEU A 34 7.69 -17.12 -12.42
N LEU A 35 7.75 -16.16 -11.50
CA LEU A 35 8.86 -15.23 -11.41
C LEU A 35 10.08 -15.91 -10.81
N ASP A 36 11.26 -15.51 -11.28
CA ASP A 36 12.51 -15.92 -10.66
C ASP A 36 12.69 -15.20 -9.31
N LYS A 37 13.72 -15.58 -8.56
CA LYS A 37 14.01 -15.02 -7.23
C LYS A 37 14.13 -13.50 -7.27
N GLU A 38 14.91 -12.97 -8.21
CA GLU A 38 15.16 -11.53 -8.31
C GLU A 38 13.87 -10.76 -8.52
N ARG A 39 13.01 -11.24 -9.42
CA ARG A 39 11.74 -10.58 -9.70
C ARG A 39 10.75 -10.70 -8.55
N LYS A 40 10.75 -11.82 -7.83
CA LYS A 40 9.95 -11.97 -6.61
C LYS A 40 10.38 -10.95 -5.55
N LEU A 41 11.68 -10.77 -5.37
CA LEU A 41 12.18 -9.77 -4.42
C LEU A 41 11.84 -8.35 -4.86
N GLN A 42 11.89 -8.05 -6.15
CA GLN A 42 11.46 -6.76 -6.68
C GLN A 42 9.97 -6.51 -6.40
N TYR A 43 9.14 -7.54 -6.56
CA TYR A 43 7.71 -7.45 -6.24
C TYR A 43 7.50 -7.11 -4.76
N PHE A 44 8.15 -7.84 -3.85
CA PHE A 44 7.99 -7.60 -2.41
C PHE A 44 8.52 -6.22 -2.02
N GLU A 45 9.61 -5.76 -2.61
CA GLU A 45 10.11 -4.42 -2.37
C GLU A 45 9.12 -3.35 -2.84
N ALA A 46 8.54 -3.51 -4.02
CA ALA A 46 7.53 -2.59 -4.54
C ALA A 46 6.28 -2.57 -3.66
N LEU A 47 5.84 -3.74 -3.22
CA LEU A 47 4.68 -3.87 -2.32
C LEU A 47 4.95 -3.19 -0.98
N ARG A 48 6.16 -3.34 -0.43
CA ARG A 48 6.55 -2.64 0.81
C ARG A 48 6.47 -1.14 0.62
N LYS A 49 7.06 -0.61 -0.45
CA LYS A 49 7.02 0.82 -0.75
C LYS A 49 5.59 1.33 -0.89
N LEU A 50 4.74 0.56 -1.57
CA LEU A 50 3.34 0.92 -1.74
C LEU A 50 2.62 1.01 -0.40
N LEU A 51 2.80 0.02 0.46
CA LEU A 51 2.16 -0.01 1.78
C LEU A 51 2.67 1.11 2.69
N GLU A 52 3.97 1.40 2.66
CA GLU A 52 4.54 2.51 3.43
C GLU A 52 3.95 3.85 2.97
N LYS A 53 3.85 4.06 1.66
CA LYS A 53 3.23 5.27 1.10
C LYS A 53 1.76 5.37 1.44
N GLN A 54 1.02 4.27 1.35
CA GLN A 54 -0.38 4.23 1.72
C GLN A 54 -0.60 4.53 3.21
N LYS A 55 0.28 4.01 4.07
CA LYS A 55 0.22 4.29 5.51
C LYS A 55 0.37 5.78 5.79
N ILE A 56 1.39 6.41 5.20
CA ILE A 56 1.63 7.85 5.36
C ILE A 56 0.48 8.66 4.77
N PHE A 57 0.02 8.29 3.58
CA PHE A 57 -1.08 8.96 2.91
C PHE A 57 -2.37 8.88 3.72
N HIS A 58 -2.68 7.72 4.27
CA HIS A 58 -3.84 7.53 5.14
C HIS A 58 -3.76 8.45 6.37
N ALA A 59 -2.58 8.56 6.99
CA ALA A 59 -2.40 9.45 8.14
C ALA A 59 -2.68 10.90 7.75
N ARG A 60 -2.23 11.34 6.58
CA ARG A 60 -2.53 12.69 6.07
C ARG A 60 -4.02 12.90 5.85
N LEU A 61 -4.70 11.90 5.28
CA LEU A 61 -6.16 11.97 5.07
C LEU A 61 -6.90 12.16 6.40
N MET A 62 -6.48 11.43 7.42
CA MET A 62 -7.11 11.49 8.75
C MET A 62 -6.89 12.82 9.45
N LEU A 63 -5.77 13.50 9.17
CA LEU A 63 -5.47 14.81 9.74
C LEU A 63 -6.17 15.95 9.01
N SER A 64 -6.73 15.69 7.84
CA SER A 64 -7.44 16.69 7.06
C SER A 64 -8.86 16.91 7.60
N ASP A 65 -9.33 18.15 7.59
CA ASP A 65 -10.72 18.47 7.91
C ASP A 65 -11.66 18.30 6.72
N ASP A 66 -11.11 17.92 5.57
CA ASP A 66 -11.85 17.80 4.33
C ASP A 66 -12.70 16.52 4.35
N PRO A 67 -14.05 16.64 4.18
CA PRO A 67 -14.91 15.46 4.17
C PRO A 67 -14.57 14.43 3.09
N GLU A 68 -14.10 14.89 1.92
CA GLU A 68 -13.70 13.99 0.83
C GLU A 68 -12.46 13.18 1.25
N ALA A 69 -11.49 13.82 1.91
CA ALA A 69 -10.30 13.13 2.41
C ALA A 69 -10.68 12.07 3.44
N LYS A 70 -11.60 12.37 4.35
CA LYS A 70 -12.06 11.41 5.35
C LYS A 70 -12.78 10.23 4.71
N GLN A 71 -13.54 10.46 3.65
CA GLN A 71 -14.22 9.39 2.93
C GLN A 71 -13.21 8.46 2.24
N VAL A 72 -12.17 9.03 1.64
CA VAL A 72 -11.11 8.26 1.02
C VAL A 72 -10.36 7.43 2.07
N ALA A 73 -10.12 7.99 3.26
CA ALA A 73 -9.49 7.25 4.36
C ALA A 73 -10.32 6.01 4.75
N ALA A 74 -11.64 6.16 4.84
CA ALA A 74 -12.53 5.04 5.14
C ALA A 74 -12.48 3.97 4.04
N ASN A 75 -12.44 4.38 2.78
CA ASN A 75 -12.33 3.47 1.65
C ASN A 75 -10.99 2.72 1.66
N MET A 76 -9.92 3.39 2.04
CA MET A 76 -8.59 2.77 2.16
C MET A 76 -8.59 1.68 3.23
N LYS A 77 -9.26 1.92 4.36
CA LYS A 77 -9.38 0.91 5.41
C LYS A 77 -10.00 -0.38 4.87
N GLN A 78 -11.11 -0.24 4.12
CA GLN A 78 -11.78 -1.39 3.53
C GLN A 78 -10.88 -2.12 2.54
N ALA A 79 -10.14 -1.37 1.72
CA ALA A 79 -9.22 -1.96 0.75
C ALA A 79 -8.11 -2.75 1.42
N VAL A 80 -7.55 -2.23 2.52
CA VAL A 80 -6.50 -2.94 3.27
C VAL A 80 -7.03 -4.23 3.89
N VAL A 81 -8.26 -4.22 4.40
CA VAL A 81 -8.92 -5.43 4.92
C VAL A 81 -9.07 -6.47 3.81
N MET A 82 -9.46 -6.04 2.60
CA MET A 82 -9.60 -6.95 1.46
C MET A 82 -8.27 -7.55 1.01
N LEU A 83 -7.16 -6.86 1.26
CA LEU A 83 -5.81 -7.36 0.97
C LEU A 83 -5.27 -8.30 2.05
N GLY A 84 -6.07 -8.64 3.03
CA GLY A 84 -5.68 -9.56 4.10
C GLY A 84 -5.38 -8.89 5.42
N GLY A 85 -5.65 -7.60 5.55
CA GLY A 85 -5.51 -6.88 6.81
C GLY A 85 -6.50 -7.38 7.85
N ASN A 86 -6.10 -7.36 9.12
CA ASN A 86 -6.96 -7.77 10.22
C ASN A 86 -7.92 -6.63 10.58
N ALA A 87 -9.23 -6.85 10.36
CA ALA A 87 -10.26 -5.85 10.60
C ALA A 87 -10.36 -5.42 12.08
N ASN A 88 -9.84 -6.22 13.01
CA ASN A 88 -9.82 -5.90 14.44
C ASN A 88 -8.72 -4.92 14.83
N LEU A 89 -7.78 -4.67 13.95
CA LEU A 89 -6.71 -3.70 14.16
C LEU A 89 -7.12 -2.33 13.61
N ASP A 90 -6.55 -1.24 14.13
CA ASP A 90 -6.69 0.04 13.46
C ASP A 90 -5.88 0.03 12.16
N VAL A 91 -6.08 1.04 11.31
CA VAL A 91 -5.46 1.05 9.98
C VAL A 91 -3.95 1.07 10.06
N ARG A 92 -3.38 1.83 11.00
CA ARG A 92 -1.93 1.90 11.18
C ARG A 92 -1.36 0.54 11.57
N GLU A 93 -2.02 -0.14 12.51
CA GLU A 93 -1.62 -1.48 12.94
C GLU A 93 -1.75 -2.49 11.79
N MET A 94 -2.79 -2.36 10.95
CA MET A 94 -2.95 -3.20 9.77
C MET A 94 -1.78 -3.06 8.80
N PHE A 95 -1.35 -1.83 8.53
CA PHE A 95 -0.20 -1.61 7.66
C PHE A 95 1.07 -2.20 8.26
N ASP A 96 1.30 -1.98 9.55
CA ASP A 96 2.48 -2.52 10.23
C ASP A 96 2.49 -4.05 10.21
N ASP A 97 1.33 -4.70 10.41
CA ASP A 97 1.19 -6.15 10.34
C ASP A 97 1.51 -6.66 8.93
N LEU A 98 0.98 -6.02 7.89
CA LEU A 98 1.27 -6.40 6.50
C LEU A 98 2.74 -6.22 6.15
N LEU A 99 3.35 -5.13 6.60
CA LEU A 99 4.78 -4.88 6.38
C LEU A 99 5.65 -5.97 7.04
N THR A 100 5.28 -6.40 8.24
CA THR A 100 5.96 -7.50 8.92
C THR A 100 5.85 -8.80 8.14
N LYS A 101 4.67 -9.11 7.60
CA LYS A 101 4.44 -10.29 6.77
C LYS A 101 5.28 -10.25 5.49
N ILE A 102 5.38 -9.09 4.86
CA ILE A 102 6.18 -8.92 3.64
C ILE A 102 7.66 -9.17 3.95
N ASP A 103 8.17 -8.65 5.06
CA ASP A 103 9.55 -8.91 5.47
C ASP A 103 9.81 -10.40 5.66
N ALA A 104 8.86 -11.12 6.25
CA ALA A 104 8.98 -12.57 6.43
C ALA A 104 8.99 -13.30 5.09
N PHE A 105 8.14 -12.91 4.14
CA PHE A 105 8.12 -13.50 2.81
C PHE A 105 9.41 -13.23 2.04
N GLU A 106 9.95 -12.02 2.13
CA GLU A 106 11.23 -11.69 1.48
C GLU A 106 12.36 -12.56 1.99
N LYS A 107 12.45 -12.74 3.31
CA LYS A 107 13.46 -13.58 3.92
C LYS A 107 13.32 -15.02 3.45
N GLN A 108 12.10 -15.51 3.33
CA GLN A 108 11.84 -16.87 2.86
C GLN A 108 12.27 -17.05 1.42
N VAL A 109 11.97 -16.10 0.54
CA VAL A 109 12.38 -16.13 -0.88
C VAL A 109 13.90 -16.08 -0.99
N ASP A 110 14.55 -15.21 -0.22
CA ASP A 110 16.01 -15.06 -0.23
C ASP A 110 16.71 -16.33 0.26
N LYS A 111 16.12 -17.00 1.25
CA LYS A 111 16.69 -18.21 1.86
C LYS A 111 16.53 -19.46 0.99
N HIS A 112 15.46 -19.54 0.18
CA HIS A 112 15.10 -20.74 -0.58
C HIS A 112 15.42 -20.67 -2.08
N SER A 113 16.35 -19.83 -2.45
CA SER A 113 16.72 -19.73 -3.87
C SER A 113 17.92 -20.59 -4.24
#